data_bb1e8d901d7c81b48e28937458fb8ef4
#
_entry.id   bb1e8d901d7c81b48e28937458fb8ef4
#
_cell.length_a   1.000
_cell.length_b   1.000
_cell.length_c   1.000
_cell.angle_alpha   90.00
_cell.angle_beta   90.00
_cell.angle_gamma   90.00
#
_symmetry.space_group_name_H-M   'P 1'
#
loop_
_entity.id
_entity.type
_entity.pdbx_description
1 polymer ?
#
loop_
_entity_poly.entity_id
_entity_poly.type
_entity_poly.pdbx_seq_one_letter_code
_entity_poly.pdbx_strand_id
1 'polypeptide(L)'
;MNLQTKITVAAPDFLIDYNSRLMMLGSCFAENMGSKFSYYKFDVDVNPCGIIYNPLSVANVLRLIVEGKQFEKSDLRQVGGKWVSLYHHGAFSSTDPDECLRRINDRLTKATGELRTLDLLVITWGTAWVYRYTRENIVVSNCHKIPSQEFERSRLSVEDIVKEYLVLIGRLREINPGLRILFTVSPIRHWKDGAHGNQLSKATLLLAIDRLREELQHVYYFPAYEIVLDELRDYRFYADDIDSGYLTQEEADAIIQKLWERMGKRRTITDGRIFIGG
;
A
#
# COMPACT_ATOMS: atom_id res chain seq x y z
N MET A 1 3.32 -0.64 -36.48
CA MET A 1 2.89 0.54 -35.72
C MET A 1 3.13 0.24 -34.25
N ASN A 2 3.98 0.99 -33.55
CA ASN A 2 4.18 0.74 -32.12
C ASN A 2 3.09 1.50 -31.37
N LEU A 3 2.14 0.78 -30.76
CA LEU A 3 1.00 1.34 -30.04
C LEU A 3 1.26 1.50 -28.53
N GLN A 4 2.51 1.23 -28.08
CA GLN A 4 2.90 1.34 -26.68
C GLN A 4 3.63 2.65 -26.43
N THR A 5 3.22 3.38 -25.41
CA THR A 5 3.94 4.55 -24.90
C THR A 5 4.85 4.11 -23.76
N LYS A 6 6.16 4.15 -23.98
CA LYS A 6 7.13 3.81 -22.91
C LYS A 6 7.10 4.86 -21.80
N ILE A 7 6.92 4.41 -20.57
CA ILE A 7 6.99 5.26 -19.38
C ILE A 7 8.44 5.31 -18.87
N THR A 8 8.97 6.51 -18.82
CA THR A 8 10.30 6.74 -18.24
C THR A 8 10.18 6.86 -16.74
N VAL A 9 10.81 5.94 -16.01
CA VAL A 9 10.90 5.99 -14.55
C VAL A 9 12.17 6.77 -14.17
N ALA A 10 12.01 7.83 -13.38
CA ALA A 10 13.15 8.55 -12.82
C ALA A 10 13.93 7.64 -11.88
N ALA A 11 15.26 7.61 -12.02
CA ALA A 11 16.09 6.87 -11.06
C ALA A 11 16.16 7.67 -9.75
N PRO A 12 15.86 7.04 -8.60
CA PRO A 12 16.06 7.69 -7.31
C PRO A 12 17.56 7.78 -7.00
N ASP A 13 17.90 8.56 -5.98
CA ASP A 13 19.27 8.72 -5.47
C ASP A 13 19.71 7.58 -4.54
N PHE A 14 18.92 6.52 -4.44
CA PHE A 14 19.22 5.34 -3.64
C PHE A 14 18.99 4.05 -4.45
N LEU A 15 19.60 2.98 -3.98
CA LEU A 15 19.40 1.65 -4.53
C LEU A 15 18.95 0.69 -3.43
N ILE A 16 18.12 -0.27 -3.78
CA ILE A 16 17.74 -1.40 -2.94
C ILE A 16 18.50 -2.65 -3.34
N ASP A 17 18.84 -3.48 -2.37
CA ASP A 17 19.49 -4.78 -2.56
C ASP A 17 18.94 -5.81 -1.56
N TYR A 18 19.54 -7.00 -1.50
CA TYR A 18 19.13 -8.07 -0.60
C TYR A 18 19.38 -7.80 0.89
N ASN A 19 20.16 -6.75 1.22
CA ASN A 19 20.37 -6.33 2.60
C ASN A 19 19.38 -5.23 3.01
N SER A 20 18.63 -4.68 2.05
CA SER A 20 17.65 -3.65 2.30
C SER A 20 16.39 -4.25 2.95
N ARG A 21 15.94 -3.64 4.04
CA ARG A 21 14.70 -3.99 4.73
C ARG A 21 13.57 -3.14 4.20
N LEU A 22 12.52 -3.81 3.74
CA LEU A 22 11.39 -3.19 3.04
C LEU A 22 10.10 -3.44 3.83
N MET A 23 9.23 -2.45 3.86
CA MET A 23 7.83 -2.64 4.27
C MET A 23 6.92 -2.13 3.19
N MET A 24 5.92 -2.92 2.80
CA MET A 24 4.93 -2.56 1.80
C MET A 24 3.55 -2.48 2.43
N LEU A 25 2.88 -1.34 2.26
CA LEU A 25 1.54 -1.08 2.79
C LEU A 25 0.60 -0.64 1.67
N GLY A 26 -0.62 -1.13 1.70
CA GLY A 26 -1.68 -0.61 0.84
C GLY A 26 -2.59 -1.65 0.23
N SER A 27 -2.95 -1.44 -1.03
CA SER A 27 -3.93 -2.23 -1.76
C SER A 27 -3.44 -3.64 -2.10
N CYS A 28 -4.33 -4.43 -2.74
CA CYS A 28 -3.95 -5.75 -3.29
C CYS A 28 -2.76 -5.67 -4.27
N PHE A 29 -2.52 -4.52 -4.90
CA PHE A 29 -1.30 -4.30 -5.69
C PHE A 29 -0.06 -4.38 -4.80
N ALA A 30 -0.05 -3.76 -3.61
CA ALA A 30 1.06 -3.88 -2.66
C ALA A 30 1.27 -5.33 -2.19
N GLU A 31 0.18 -6.07 -1.98
CA GLU A 31 0.22 -7.50 -1.63
C GLU A 31 0.90 -8.33 -2.72
N ASN A 32 0.48 -8.15 -3.98
CA ASN A 32 1.03 -8.86 -5.13
C ASN A 32 2.51 -8.53 -5.33
N MET A 33 2.87 -7.24 -5.29
CA MET A 33 4.25 -6.81 -5.41
C MET A 33 5.12 -7.33 -4.26
N GLY A 34 4.64 -7.26 -3.02
CA GLY A 34 5.33 -7.78 -1.85
C GLY A 34 5.56 -9.30 -1.93
N SER A 35 4.57 -10.05 -2.41
CA SER A 35 4.72 -11.49 -2.66
C SER A 35 5.83 -11.79 -3.67
N LYS A 36 5.97 -10.96 -4.72
CA LYS A 36 7.07 -11.09 -5.69
C LYS A 36 8.43 -10.77 -5.07
N PHE A 37 8.53 -9.68 -4.28
CA PHE A 37 9.77 -9.39 -3.56
C PHE A 37 10.17 -10.54 -2.64
N SER A 38 9.22 -11.11 -1.88
CA SER A 38 9.46 -12.30 -1.05
C SER A 38 9.90 -13.50 -1.87
N TYR A 39 9.28 -13.73 -3.03
CA TYR A 39 9.70 -14.81 -3.95
C TYR A 39 11.14 -14.66 -4.40
N TYR A 40 11.57 -13.43 -4.71
CA TYR A 40 12.94 -13.08 -5.05
C TYR A 40 13.87 -12.93 -3.84
N LYS A 41 13.42 -13.31 -2.64
CA LYS A 41 14.23 -13.37 -1.41
C LYS A 41 14.67 -11.99 -0.86
N PHE A 42 13.92 -10.95 -1.14
CA PHE A 42 14.08 -9.69 -0.43
C PHE A 42 13.53 -9.79 1.01
N ASP A 43 14.14 -9.04 1.92
CA ASP A 43 13.60 -8.85 3.27
C ASP A 43 12.47 -7.83 3.19
N VAL A 44 11.22 -8.33 3.14
CA VAL A 44 10.03 -7.49 2.97
C VAL A 44 8.92 -7.91 3.92
N ASP A 45 8.41 -6.96 4.69
CA ASP A 45 7.16 -7.11 5.45
C ASP A 45 5.99 -6.50 4.66
N VAL A 46 4.90 -7.25 4.53
CA VAL A 46 3.78 -6.87 3.66
C VAL A 46 2.50 -6.77 4.47
N ASN A 47 1.83 -5.63 4.35
CA ASN A 47 0.50 -5.38 4.89
C ASN A 47 0.32 -5.88 6.33
N PRO A 48 1.01 -5.33 7.33
CA PRO A 48 0.93 -5.80 8.71
C PRO A 48 -0.48 -5.77 9.32
N CYS A 49 -1.39 -4.95 8.80
CA CYS A 49 -2.81 -4.96 9.16
C CYS A 49 -3.72 -5.51 8.05
N GLY A 50 -3.13 -6.15 7.02
CA GLY A 50 -3.81 -6.63 5.82
C GLY A 50 -4.02 -5.53 4.78
N ILE A 51 -4.72 -5.88 3.70
CA ILE A 51 -4.95 -4.99 2.55
C ILE A 51 -5.77 -3.76 2.97
N ILE A 52 -5.28 -2.58 2.61
CA ILE A 52 -5.86 -1.27 2.92
C ILE A 52 -5.78 -0.39 1.67
N TYR A 53 -6.82 0.37 1.37
CA TYR A 53 -6.94 1.03 0.07
C TYR A 53 -6.73 2.55 0.07
N ASN A 54 -7.02 3.24 1.16
CA ASN A 54 -7.08 4.70 1.17
C ASN A 54 -6.01 5.34 2.06
N PRO A 55 -5.63 6.60 1.79
CA PRO A 55 -4.57 7.28 2.53
C PRO A 55 -4.78 7.32 4.04
N LEU A 56 -5.99 7.65 4.52
CA LEU A 56 -6.22 7.79 5.96
C LEU A 56 -6.17 6.44 6.70
N SER A 57 -6.67 5.37 6.09
CA SER A 57 -6.56 4.04 6.70
C SER A 57 -5.10 3.56 6.77
N VAL A 58 -4.29 3.85 5.72
CA VAL A 58 -2.84 3.59 5.74
C VAL A 58 -2.15 4.44 6.82
N ALA A 59 -2.52 5.73 6.93
CA ALA A 59 -2.00 6.62 7.97
C ALA A 59 -2.36 6.11 9.39
N ASN A 60 -3.58 5.63 9.60
CA ASN A 60 -3.99 5.02 10.87
C ASN A 60 -3.10 3.82 11.23
N VAL A 61 -2.85 2.91 10.29
CA VAL A 61 -1.96 1.75 10.53
C VAL A 61 -0.55 2.21 10.86
N LEU A 62 0.00 3.17 10.13
CA LEU A 62 1.34 3.70 10.42
C LEU A 62 1.41 4.36 11.82
N ARG A 63 0.34 5.04 12.27
CA ARG A 63 0.27 5.55 13.65
C ARG A 63 0.28 4.43 14.67
N LEU A 64 -0.51 3.36 14.46
CA LEU A 64 -0.51 2.19 15.34
C LEU A 64 0.90 1.58 15.47
N ILE A 65 1.65 1.51 14.37
CA ILE A 65 3.04 1.04 14.34
C ILE A 65 3.97 2.00 15.08
N VAL A 66 3.87 3.32 14.82
CA VAL A 66 4.67 4.36 15.46
C VAL A 66 4.46 4.37 16.98
N GLU A 67 3.22 4.21 17.42
CA GLU A 67 2.81 4.23 18.83
C GLU A 67 3.05 2.88 19.54
N GLY A 68 3.34 1.81 18.81
CA GLY A 68 3.47 0.47 19.38
C GLY A 68 2.16 0.00 20.03
N LYS A 69 1.00 0.36 19.43
CA LYS A 69 -0.32 0.07 20.00
C LYS A 69 -0.50 -1.41 20.26
N GLN A 70 -0.89 -1.74 21.47
CA GLN A 70 -1.41 -3.05 21.84
C GLN A 70 -2.94 -2.97 21.90
N PHE A 71 -3.60 -3.85 21.15
CA PHE A 71 -5.05 -3.95 21.12
C PHE A 71 -5.55 -4.78 22.30
N GLU A 72 -6.68 -4.36 22.85
CA GLU A 72 -7.42 -5.04 23.89
C GLU A 72 -8.79 -5.46 23.39
N LYS A 73 -9.51 -6.29 24.15
CA LYS A 73 -10.84 -6.76 23.77
C LYS A 73 -11.85 -5.64 23.56
N SER A 74 -11.70 -4.53 24.27
CA SER A 74 -12.47 -3.29 24.13
C SER A 74 -12.27 -2.60 22.76
N ASP A 75 -11.13 -2.82 22.10
CA ASP A 75 -10.84 -2.31 20.76
C ASP A 75 -11.51 -3.13 19.64
N LEU A 76 -12.05 -4.31 19.98
CA LEU A 76 -12.71 -5.20 19.03
C LEU A 76 -14.23 -4.97 19.00
N ARG A 77 -14.84 -5.39 17.89
CA ARG A 77 -16.31 -5.41 17.71
C ARG A 77 -16.75 -6.83 17.35
N GLN A 78 -17.94 -7.20 17.80
CA GLN A 78 -18.55 -8.45 17.40
C GLN A 78 -19.50 -8.22 16.23
N VAL A 79 -19.20 -8.84 15.07
CA VAL A 79 -19.96 -8.69 13.83
C VAL A 79 -20.13 -10.06 13.20
N GLY A 80 -21.36 -10.49 12.95
CA GLY A 80 -21.65 -11.77 12.29
C GLY A 80 -21.03 -12.98 12.98
N GLY A 81 -20.97 -12.99 14.31
CA GLY A 81 -20.39 -14.07 15.11
C GLY A 81 -18.85 -14.08 15.16
N LYS A 82 -18.19 -13.07 14.60
CA LYS A 82 -16.73 -12.93 14.65
C LYS A 82 -16.33 -11.65 15.39
N TRP A 83 -15.17 -11.69 16.03
CA TRP A 83 -14.49 -10.51 16.56
C TRP A 83 -13.65 -9.88 15.46
N VAL A 84 -13.77 -8.57 15.30
CA VAL A 84 -13.13 -7.79 14.23
C VAL A 84 -12.54 -6.50 14.80
N SER A 85 -11.49 -6.00 14.16
CA SER A 85 -10.97 -4.64 14.38
C SER A 85 -11.25 -3.78 13.14
N LEU A 86 -11.78 -2.59 13.33
CA LEU A 86 -12.08 -1.65 12.23
C LEU A 86 -10.83 -1.12 11.50
N TYR A 87 -9.65 -1.32 12.09
CA TYR A 87 -8.35 -0.95 11.50
C TYR A 87 -7.68 -2.06 10.70
N HIS A 88 -8.22 -3.30 10.74
CA HIS A 88 -7.59 -4.48 10.14
C HIS A 88 -8.46 -5.11 9.05
N HIS A 89 -7.79 -5.76 8.11
CA HIS A 89 -8.47 -6.57 7.11
C HIS A 89 -9.20 -7.76 7.75
N GLY A 90 -10.24 -8.26 7.09
CA GLY A 90 -11.05 -9.39 7.56
C GLY A 90 -10.28 -10.70 7.84
N ALA A 91 -9.08 -10.84 7.31
CA ALA A 91 -8.19 -11.98 7.59
C ALA A 91 -7.78 -12.08 9.07
N PHE A 92 -7.82 -10.98 9.82
CA PHE A 92 -7.52 -10.95 11.26
C PHE A 92 -8.71 -11.36 12.13
N SER A 93 -9.91 -11.44 11.56
CA SER A 93 -11.13 -11.76 12.29
C SER A 93 -11.13 -13.22 12.78
N SER A 94 -11.65 -13.45 13.99
CA SER A 94 -11.81 -14.77 14.58
C SER A 94 -13.14 -14.88 15.34
N THR A 95 -13.65 -16.10 15.52
CA THR A 95 -14.75 -16.38 16.46
C THR A 95 -14.29 -16.30 17.92
N ASP A 96 -12.99 -16.45 18.15
CA ASP A 96 -12.33 -16.30 19.43
C ASP A 96 -11.66 -14.91 19.53
N PRO A 97 -12.02 -14.08 20.54
CA PRO A 97 -11.43 -12.76 20.70
C PRO A 97 -9.93 -12.81 21.03
N ASP A 98 -9.48 -13.79 21.78
CA ASP A 98 -8.07 -13.89 22.19
C ASP A 98 -7.20 -14.27 20.99
N GLU A 99 -7.68 -15.12 20.09
CA GLU A 99 -7.02 -15.43 18.83
C GLU A 99 -6.98 -14.21 17.89
N CYS A 100 -8.08 -13.42 17.82
CA CYS A 100 -8.12 -12.18 17.05
C CYS A 100 -7.06 -11.19 17.57
N LEU A 101 -7.01 -10.98 18.88
CA LEU A 101 -6.03 -10.10 19.54
C LEU A 101 -4.60 -10.56 19.32
N ARG A 102 -4.34 -11.84 19.51
CA ARG A 102 -3.01 -12.42 19.31
C ARG A 102 -2.50 -12.12 17.89
N ARG A 103 -3.29 -12.42 16.85
CA ARG A 103 -2.93 -12.15 15.45
C ARG A 103 -2.64 -10.67 15.20
N ILE A 104 -3.46 -9.78 15.74
CA ILE A 104 -3.29 -8.33 15.58
C ILE A 104 -2.01 -7.87 16.28
N ASN A 105 -1.85 -8.22 17.55
CA ASN A 105 -0.75 -7.72 18.37
C ASN A 105 0.60 -8.30 17.94
N ASP A 106 0.68 -9.58 17.57
CA ASP A 106 1.89 -10.19 17.03
C ASP A 106 2.38 -9.45 15.78
N ARG A 107 1.46 -9.14 14.84
CA ARG A 107 1.81 -8.43 13.61
C ARG A 107 2.22 -6.98 13.84
N LEU A 108 1.51 -6.25 14.71
CA LEU A 108 1.87 -4.87 15.06
C LEU A 108 3.18 -4.81 15.81
N THR A 109 3.43 -5.71 16.75
CA THR A 109 4.69 -5.79 17.51
C THR A 109 5.88 -6.00 16.57
N LYS A 110 5.74 -6.92 15.60
CA LYS A 110 6.75 -7.13 14.56
C LYS A 110 7.02 -5.86 13.77
N ALA A 111 5.97 -5.25 13.19
CA ALA A 111 6.10 -4.05 12.35
C ALA A 111 6.69 -2.86 13.13
N THR A 112 6.31 -2.67 14.40
CA THR A 112 6.89 -1.65 15.29
C THR A 112 8.38 -1.87 15.52
N GLY A 113 8.79 -3.12 15.73
CA GLY A 113 10.21 -3.48 15.91
C GLY A 113 11.05 -3.22 14.67
N GLU A 114 10.51 -3.48 13.49
CA GLU A 114 11.19 -3.31 12.19
C GLU A 114 11.32 -1.83 11.78
N LEU A 115 10.42 -0.94 12.21
CA LEU A 115 10.40 0.46 11.77
C LEU A 115 11.72 1.19 11.96
N ARG A 116 12.45 0.91 13.05
CA ARG A 116 13.74 1.58 13.39
C ARG A 116 14.86 1.27 12.41
N THR A 117 14.78 0.13 11.73
CA THR A 117 15.83 -0.38 10.84
C THR A 117 15.34 -0.53 9.40
N LEU A 118 14.18 0.00 9.10
CA LEU A 118 13.57 -0.03 7.78
C LEU A 118 14.32 0.91 6.82
N ASP A 119 14.73 0.43 5.66
CA ASP A 119 15.38 1.24 4.63
C ASP A 119 14.38 1.93 3.72
N LEU A 120 13.28 1.23 3.39
CA LEU A 120 12.26 1.72 2.47
C LEU A 120 10.85 1.31 2.89
N LEU A 121 9.99 2.31 3.03
CA LEU A 121 8.55 2.15 3.18
C LEU A 121 7.87 2.41 1.84
N VAL A 122 7.22 1.40 1.27
CA VAL A 122 6.44 1.51 0.03
C VAL A 122 4.96 1.61 0.37
N ILE A 123 4.33 2.69 -0.05
CA ILE A 123 2.92 2.96 0.20
C ILE A 123 2.16 2.96 -1.12
N THR A 124 1.20 2.04 -1.26
CA THR A 124 0.34 1.95 -2.44
C THR A 124 -1.08 2.40 -2.13
N TRP A 125 -1.46 3.58 -2.59
CA TRP A 125 -2.83 4.05 -2.48
C TRP A 125 -3.72 3.54 -3.60
N GLY A 126 -4.87 2.98 -3.24
CA GLY A 126 -5.86 2.45 -4.18
C GLY A 126 -6.93 3.47 -4.56
N THR A 127 -7.47 4.16 -3.57
CA THR A 127 -8.59 5.10 -3.73
C THR A 127 -8.51 6.25 -2.74
N ALA A 128 -9.03 7.43 -3.13
CA ALA A 128 -9.23 8.56 -2.23
C ALA A 128 -10.56 8.49 -1.43
N TRP A 129 -11.39 7.48 -1.69
CA TRP A 129 -12.63 7.29 -0.97
C TRP A 129 -12.39 6.62 0.38
N VAL A 130 -13.02 7.19 1.42
CA VAL A 130 -12.98 6.68 2.80
C VAL A 130 -14.36 6.33 3.29
N TYR A 131 -14.42 5.43 4.26
CA TYR A 131 -15.61 5.12 5.03
C TYR A 131 -15.37 5.53 6.48
N ARG A 132 -16.21 6.44 6.98
CA ARG A 132 -16.17 6.91 8.35
C ARG A 132 -17.27 6.21 9.13
N TYR A 133 -16.91 5.45 10.15
CA TYR A 133 -17.87 4.85 11.07
C TYR A 133 -18.47 5.94 11.96
N THR A 134 -19.79 6.19 11.81
CA THR A 134 -20.44 7.37 12.37
C THR A 134 -20.51 7.36 13.88
N ARG A 135 -20.64 6.17 14.50
CA ARG A 135 -20.76 6.05 15.97
C ARG A 135 -19.49 6.46 16.71
N GLU A 136 -18.32 6.26 16.10
CA GLU A 136 -17.02 6.53 16.73
C GLU A 136 -16.27 7.65 16.02
N ASN A 137 -16.80 8.15 14.90
CA ASN A 137 -16.20 9.18 14.07
C ASN A 137 -14.78 8.81 13.57
N ILE A 138 -14.54 7.54 13.26
CA ILE A 138 -13.24 7.02 12.80
C ILE A 138 -13.30 6.59 11.33
N VAL A 139 -12.21 6.82 10.60
CA VAL A 139 -12.04 6.23 9.26
C VAL A 139 -11.57 4.79 9.41
N VAL A 140 -12.33 3.86 8.81
CA VAL A 140 -12.10 2.43 8.95
C VAL A 140 -11.33 1.85 7.75
N SER A 141 -10.52 0.83 8.01
CA SER A 141 -9.84 0.08 6.96
C SER A 141 -10.74 -0.97 6.32
N ASN A 142 -11.70 -1.49 7.08
CA ASN A 142 -12.67 -2.49 6.63
C ASN A 142 -14.02 -2.28 7.33
N CYS A 143 -15.11 -2.33 6.57
CA CYS A 143 -16.47 -2.22 7.10
C CYS A 143 -17.01 -3.53 7.72
N HIS A 144 -16.33 -4.66 7.54
CA HIS A 144 -16.68 -5.99 8.11
C HIS A 144 -18.14 -6.39 7.93
N LYS A 145 -18.80 -5.98 6.83
CA LYS A 145 -20.23 -6.22 6.56
C LYS A 145 -21.19 -5.56 7.56
N ILE A 146 -20.73 -4.59 8.34
CA ILE A 146 -21.61 -3.72 9.12
C ILE A 146 -22.52 -2.97 8.13
N PRO A 147 -23.80 -2.74 8.47
CA PRO A 147 -24.73 -2.06 7.59
C PRO A 147 -24.22 -0.72 7.06
N SER A 148 -24.42 -0.44 5.77
CA SER A 148 -23.85 0.72 5.09
C SER A 148 -24.32 2.07 5.68
N GLN A 149 -25.50 2.13 6.29
CA GLN A 149 -26.02 3.31 6.97
C GLN A 149 -25.23 3.71 8.23
N GLU A 150 -24.38 2.84 8.74
CA GLU A 150 -23.48 3.13 9.86
C GLU A 150 -22.22 3.89 9.41
N PHE A 151 -22.07 4.10 8.10
CA PHE A 151 -20.90 4.75 7.53
C PHE A 151 -21.27 5.97 6.70
N GLU A 152 -20.50 7.02 6.86
CA GLU A 152 -20.43 8.12 5.90
C GLU A 152 -19.32 7.81 4.90
N ARG A 153 -19.63 7.93 3.61
CA ARG A 153 -18.65 7.75 2.53
C ARG A 153 -18.31 9.08 1.90
N SER A 154 -17.06 9.47 1.92
CA SER A 154 -16.57 10.71 1.33
C SER A 154 -15.27 10.51 0.58
N ARG A 155 -14.98 11.43 -0.35
CA ARG A 155 -13.70 11.48 -1.03
C ARG A 155 -12.83 12.52 -0.36
N LEU A 156 -11.59 12.13 -0.03
CA LEU A 156 -10.59 13.04 0.54
C LEU A 156 -10.21 14.13 -0.47
N SER A 157 -9.88 15.30 0.04
CA SER A 157 -9.20 16.34 -0.72
C SER A 157 -7.69 16.07 -0.76
N VAL A 158 -6.99 16.76 -1.66
CA VAL A 158 -5.52 16.76 -1.73
C VAL A 158 -4.95 17.32 -0.42
N GLU A 159 -5.53 18.40 0.06
CA GLU A 159 -5.13 19.12 1.27
C GLU A 159 -5.23 18.24 2.53
N ASP A 160 -6.31 17.47 2.66
CA ASP A 160 -6.49 16.53 3.79
C ASP A 160 -5.38 15.48 3.82
N ILE A 161 -5.07 14.91 2.64
CA ILE A 161 -4.03 13.89 2.52
C ILE A 161 -2.66 14.47 2.82
N VAL A 162 -2.32 15.60 2.22
CA VAL A 162 -1.01 16.26 2.39
C VAL A 162 -0.78 16.63 3.85
N LYS A 163 -1.75 17.33 4.47
CA LYS A 163 -1.67 17.73 5.89
C LYS A 163 -1.43 16.53 6.80
N GLU A 164 -2.16 15.46 6.57
CA GLU A 164 -2.04 14.22 7.33
C GLU A 164 -0.63 13.60 7.22
N TYR A 165 -0.15 13.48 5.98
CA TYR A 165 1.13 12.80 5.72
C TYR A 165 2.36 13.64 6.07
N LEU A 166 2.29 14.96 6.02
CA LEU A 166 3.38 15.83 6.49
C LEU A 166 3.66 15.56 7.98
N VAL A 167 2.61 15.50 8.81
CA VAL A 167 2.74 15.22 10.24
C VAL A 167 3.24 13.78 10.48
N LEU A 168 2.63 12.81 9.79
CA LEU A 168 2.95 11.40 9.96
C LEU A 168 4.39 11.08 9.55
N ILE A 169 4.82 11.59 8.39
CA ILE A 169 6.18 11.36 7.89
C ILE A 169 7.21 12.02 8.82
N GLY A 170 6.90 13.19 9.37
CA GLY A 170 7.73 13.80 10.40
C GLY A 170 7.97 12.83 11.57
N ARG A 171 6.92 12.26 12.15
CA ARG A 171 7.01 11.28 13.25
C ARG A 171 7.76 9.99 12.85
N LEU A 172 7.53 9.47 11.66
CA LEU A 172 8.26 8.30 11.15
C LEU A 172 9.77 8.57 11.11
N ARG A 173 10.16 9.76 10.66
CA ARG A 173 11.57 10.16 10.57
C ARG A 173 12.21 10.54 11.89
N GLU A 174 11.45 10.92 12.90
CA GLU A 174 11.95 11.04 14.27
C GLU A 174 12.41 9.68 14.82
N ILE A 175 11.71 8.60 14.45
CA ILE A 175 12.05 7.22 14.85
C ILE A 175 13.18 6.65 13.99
N ASN A 176 13.13 6.91 12.69
CA ASN A 176 14.10 6.42 11.70
C ASN A 176 14.47 7.55 10.72
N PRO A 177 15.51 8.35 11.04
CA PRO A 177 15.94 9.46 10.18
C PRO A 177 16.41 9.06 8.78
N GLY A 178 16.83 7.79 8.60
CA GLY A 178 17.26 7.23 7.32
C GLY A 178 16.12 6.71 6.44
N LEU A 179 14.90 6.67 6.96
CA LEU A 179 13.75 6.10 6.26
C LEU A 179 13.45 6.84 4.94
N ARG A 180 13.39 6.09 3.86
CA ARG A 180 12.88 6.56 2.56
C ARG A 180 11.45 6.09 2.36
N ILE A 181 10.64 6.91 1.70
CA ILE A 181 9.23 6.59 1.46
C ILE A 181 8.95 6.67 -0.03
N LEU A 182 8.49 5.55 -0.60
CA LEU A 182 8.10 5.43 -1.99
C LEU A 182 6.60 5.30 -2.10
N PHE A 183 5.97 6.29 -2.69
CA PHE A 183 4.56 6.23 -3.02
C PHE A 183 4.33 5.65 -4.41
N THR A 184 3.22 4.95 -4.56
CA THR A 184 2.66 4.57 -5.85
C THR A 184 1.14 4.58 -5.79
N VAL A 185 0.50 4.76 -6.93
CA VAL A 185 -0.96 4.66 -7.06
C VAL A 185 -1.28 3.32 -7.72
N SER A 186 -2.15 2.55 -7.07
CA SER A 186 -2.61 1.27 -7.61
C SER A 186 -3.25 1.44 -8.99
N PRO A 187 -2.85 0.66 -9.99
CA PRO A 187 -3.47 0.69 -11.32
C PRO A 187 -4.88 0.12 -11.34
N ILE A 188 -5.28 -0.61 -10.31
CA ILE A 188 -6.57 -1.27 -10.22
C ILE A 188 -7.70 -0.24 -10.15
N ARG A 189 -8.73 -0.44 -10.97
CA ARG A 189 -9.89 0.44 -11.07
C ARG A 189 -10.95 0.06 -10.05
N HIS A 190 -11.55 1.06 -9.40
CA HIS A 190 -12.67 0.88 -8.48
C HIS A 190 -13.99 1.21 -9.22
N TRP A 191 -14.57 0.21 -9.89
CA TRP A 191 -15.78 0.38 -10.71
C TRP A 191 -17.02 0.81 -9.94
N LYS A 192 -17.07 0.58 -8.63
CA LYS A 192 -18.14 1.09 -7.77
C LYS A 192 -18.32 2.62 -7.88
N ASP A 193 -17.26 3.34 -8.21
CA ASP A 193 -17.24 4.79 -8.34
C ASP A 193 -17.57 5.28 -9.77
N GLY A 194 -17.76 4.34 -10.69
CA GLY A 194 -17.84 4.62 -12.12
C GLY A 194 -16.51 5.11 -12.69
N ALA A 195 -16.38 5.15 -14.01
CA ALA A 195 -15.14 5.52 -14.68
C ALA A 195 -14.65 6.92 -14.27
N HIS A 196 -15.53 7.92 -14.26
CA HIS A 196 -15.20 9.30 -13.90
C HIS A 196 -14.81 9.44 -12.42
N GLY A 197 -15.60 8.84 -11.51
CA GLY A 197 -15.32 8.87 -10.08
C GLY A 197 -13.98 8.19 -9.73
N ASN A 198 -13.64 7.09 -10.40
CA ASN A 198 -12.34 6.45 -10.28
C ASN A 198 -11.22 7.39 -10.73
N GLN A 199 -11.34 8.08 -11.87
CA GLN A 199 -10.32 9.00 -12.36
C GLN A 199 -10.13 10.19 -11.42
N LEU A 200 -11.21 10.78 -10.91
CA LEU A 200 -11.13 11.84 -9.90
C LEU A 200 -10.43 11.37 -8.61
N SER A 201 -10.72 10.14 -8.18
CA SER A 201 -10.05 9.53 -7.05
C SER A 201 -8.54 9.37 -7.29
N LYS A 202 -8.14 8.80 -8.44
CA LYS A 202 -6.72 8.63 -8.79
C LYS A 202 -6.00 9.97 -8.95
N ALA A 203 -6.62 10.95 -9.58
CA ALA A 203 -6.07 12.31 -9.71
C ALA A 203 -5.80 12.95 -8.34
N THR A 204 -6.73 12.81 -7.37
CA THR A 204 -6.53 13.28 -6.00
C THR A 204 -5.29 12.65 -5.36
N LEU A 205 -5.10 11.33 -5.52
CA LEU A 205 -3.94 10.63 -4.98
C LEU A 205 -2.62 11.08 -5.62
N LEU A 206 -2.61 11.22 -6.95
CA LEU A 206 -1.43 11.68 -7.70
C LEU A 206 -1.00 13.09 -7.29
N LEU A 207 -1.95 14.03 -7.24
CA LEU A 207 -1.69 15.41 -6.81
C LEU A 207 -1.20 15.49 -5.36
N ALA A 208 -1.76 14.66 -4.46
CA ALA A 208 -1.29 14.62 -3.08
C ALA A 208 0.16 14.11 -2.98
N ILE A 209 0.51 13.06 -3.74
CA ILE A 209 1.89 12.55 -3.78
C ILE A 209 2.85 13.61 -4.34
N ASP A 210 2.46 14.30 -5.41
CA ASP A 210 3.29 15.32 -6.03
C ASP A 210 3.61 16.45 -5.05
N ARG A 211 2.60 16.96 -4.34
CA ARG A 211 2.77 17.94 -3.26
C ARG A 211 3.69 17.46 -2.13
N LEU A 212 3.54 16.20 -1.70
CA LEU A 212 4.44 15.62 -0.67
C LEU A 212 5.89 15.54 -1.15
N ARG A 213 6.12 15.26 -2.43
CA ARG A 213 7.47 15.24 -3.03
C ARG A 213 8.09 16.61 -3.17
N GLU A 214 7.29 17.64 -3.42
CA GLU A 214 7.77 19.03 -3.43
C GLU A 214 8.25 19.47 -2.04
N GLU A 215 7.57 19.04 -0.98
CA GLU A 215 7.85 19.47 0.39
C GLU A 215 8.88 18.59 1.12
N LEU A 216 9.09 17.33 0.69
CA LEU A 216 9.89 16.33 1.41
C LEU A 216 10.90 15.62 0.50
N GLN A 217 12.20 15.87 0.71
CA GLN A 217 13.29 15.34 -0.13
C GLN A 217 13.41 13.80 -0.14
N HIS A 218 12.93 13.11 0.90
CA HIS A 218 13.03 11.65 1.05
C HIS A 218 11.75 10.91 0.65
N VAL A 219 10.86 11.61 -0.06
CA VAL A 219 9.62 11.08 -0.63
C VAL A 219 9.78 10.91 -2.13
N TYR A 220 9.48 9.72 -2.62
CA TYR A 220 9.64 9.32 -4.01
C TYR A 220 8.31 8.83 -4.57
N TYR A 221 8.21 8.80 -5.89
CA TYR A 221 7.06 8.25 -6.59
C TYR A 221 7.49 7.21 -7.63
N PHE A 222 6.83 6.07 -7.64
CA PHE A 222 6.97 5.05 -8.68
C PHE A 222 5.68 5.02 -9.51
N PRO A 223 5.74 5.23 -10.85
CA PRO A 223 4.57 5.43 -11.71
C PRO A 223 3.91 4.11 -12.12
N ALA A 224 3.51 3.25 -11.14
CA ALA A 224 2.85 1.99 -11.43
C ALA A 224 1.51 2.18 -12.16
N TYR A 225 0.77 3.24 -11.81
CA TYR A 225 -0.50 3.58 -12.43
C TYR A 225 -0.31 3.88 -13.91
N GLU A 226 0.66 4.71 -14.25
CA GLU A 226 0.95 5.13 -15.62
C GLU A 226 1.54 3.98 -16.45
N ILE A 227 2.40 3.15 -15.85
CA ILE A 227 2.97 1.97 -16.54
C ILE A 227 1.83 1.05 -17.02
N VAL A 228 0.87 0.75 -16.15
CA VAL A 228 -0.21 -0.16 -16.51
C VAL A 228 -1.18 0.48 -17.50
N LEU A 229 -1.54 1.76 -17.32
CA LEU A 229 -2.53 2.42 -18.19
C LEU A 229 -2.00 2.81 -19.55
N ASP A 230 -0.71 3.14 -19.68
CA ASP A 230 -0.13 3.66 -20.91
C ASP A 230 0.80 2.66 -21.60
N GLU A 231 1.72 2.03 -20.87
CA GLU A 231 2.67 1.11 -21.48
C GLU A 231 2.11 -0.31 -21.64
N LEU A 232 1.39 -0.83 -20.61
CA LEU A 232 0.74 -2.14 -20.62
C LEU A 232 -0.75 -2.03 -20.99
N ARG A 233 -1.07 -1.14 -21.90
CA ARG A 233 -2.44 -0.74 -22.26
C ARG A 233 -3.27 -1.84 -22.94
N ASP A 234 -2.65 -2.90 -23.39
CA ASP A 234 -3.31 -4.02 -24.06
C ASP A 234 -4.05 -4.90 -23.02
N TYR A 235 -5.34 -5.14 -23.25
CA TYR A 235 -6.20 -5.95 -22.35
C TYR A 235 -5.70 -7.39 -22.11
N ARG A 236 -4.81 -7.92 -22.94
CA ARG A 236 -4.18 -9.24 -22.73
C ARG A 236 -3.38 -9.34 -21.42
N PHE A 237 -3.01 -8.22 -20.85
CA PHE A 237 -2.29 -8.14 -19.57
C PHE A 237 -3.21 -8.18 -18.35
N TYR A 238 -4.53 -8.14 -18.53
CA TYR A 238 -5.49 -8.24 -17.45
C TYR A 238 -5.95 -9.69 -17.28
N ALA A 239 -6.16 -10.14 -16.04
CA ALA A 239 -6.76 -11.44 -15.80
C ALA A 239 -8.13 -11.54 -16.47
N ASP A 240 -8.56 -12.77 -16.81
CA ASP A 240 -9.83 -13.03 -17.52
C ASP A 240 -11.06 -12.42 -16.85
N ASP A 241 -10.96 -12.10 -15.57
CA ASP A 241 -11.96 -11.36 -14.80
C ASP A 241 -11.52 -9.89 -14.63
N ILE A 242 -11.87 -9.06 -15.61
CA ILE A 242 -11.61 -7.60 -15.59
C ILE A 242 -12.26 -6.93 -14.37
N ASP A 243 -13.35 -7.50 -13.84
CA ASP A 243 -14.05 -6.99 -12.66
C ASP A 243 -13.29 -7.29 -11.36
N SER A 244 -12.41 -8.29 -11.34
CA SER A 244 -11.57 -8.60 -10.18
C SER A 244 -10.46 -7.58 -9.95
N GLY A 245 -10.07 -6.83 -10.99
CA GLY A 245 -9.01 -5.82 -10.93
C GLY A 245 -7.63 -6.39 -10.62
N TYR A 246 -7.42 -7.69 -10.79
CA TYR A 246 -6.12 -8.33 -10.59
C TYR A 246 -5.26 -8.19 -11.84
N LEU A 247 -3.98 -7.92 -11.62
CA LEU A 247 -2.95 -7.96 -12.65
C LEU A 247 -2.59 -9.42 -12.94
N THR A 248 -2.25 -9.71 -14.20
CA THR A 248 -1.63 -10.99 -14.53
C THR A 248 -0.24 -11.08 -13.91
N GLN A 249 0.28 -12.31 -13.84
CA GLN A 249 1.64 -12.57 -13.39
C GLN A 249 2.66 -11.78 -14.23
N GLU A 250 2.47 -11.71 -15.54
CA GLU A 250 3.33 -11.01 -16.49
C GLU A 250 3.38 -9.49 -16.25
N GLU A 251 2.24 -8.88 -15.89
CA GLU A 251 2.21 -7.45 -15.53
C GLU A 251 2.96 -7.16 -14.24
N ALA A 252 2.73 -7.99 -13.23
CA ALA A 252 3.45 -7.86 -11.97
C ALA A 252 4.97 -8.01 -12.20
N ASP A 253 5.39 -8.95 -13.04
CA ASP A 253 6.79 -9.15 -13.40
C ASP A 253 7.37 -7.97 -14.20
N ALA A 254 6.62 -7.42 -15.16
CA ALA A 254 7.04 -6.23 -15.92
C ALA A 254 7.21 -4.98 -15.02
N ILE A 255 6.34 -4.79 -14.05
CA ILE A 255 6.42 -3.69 -13.09
C ILE A 255 7.64 -3.87 -12.17
N ILE A 256 7.84 -5.09 -11.64
CA ILE A 256 9.02 -5.41 -10.82
C ILE A 256 10.30 -5.20 -11.61
N GLN A 257 10.36 -5.66 -12.85
CA GLN A 257 11.54 -5.48 -13.69
C GLN A 257 11.86 -3.98 -13.84
N LYS A 258 10.89 -3.13 -14.10
CA LYS A 258 11.10 -1.68 -14.18
C LYS A 258 11.54 -1.05 -12.87
N LEU A 259 10.93 -1.46 -11.77
CA LEU A 259 11.34 -1.01 -10.45
C LEU A 259 12.79 -1.45 -10.18
N TRP A 260 13.15 -2.68 -10.53
CA TRP A 260 14.49 -3.22 -10.38
C TRP A 260 15.52 -2.51 -11.26
N GLU A 261 15.20 -2.26 -12.54
CA GLU A 261 16.09 -1.56 -13.47
C GLU A 261 16.46 -0.14 -12.97
N ARG A 262 15.60 0.48 -12.15
CA ARG A 262 15.78 1.86 -11.68
C ARG A 262 16.25 1.98 -10.24
N MET A 263 15.89 1.03 -9.37
CA MET A 263 16.14 1.09 -7.93
C MET A 263 17.06 -0.04 -7.45
N GLY A 264 17.21 -1.13 -8.23
CA GLY A 264 18.10 -2.24 -7.90
C GLY A 264 19.55 -1.96 -8.26
N LYS A 265 20.49 -2.44 -7.45
CA LYS A 265 21.91 -2.52 -7.87
C LYS A 265 21.98 -3.42 -9.09
N ARG A 266 22.62 -2.94 -10.18
CA ARG A 266 22.70 -3.62 -11.48
C ARG A 266 23.14 -5.08 -11.32
N ARG A 267 22.22 -6.01 -11.54
CA ARG A 267 22.47 -7.43 -11.77
C ARG A 267 21.47 -7.91 -12.81
N THR A 268 21.95 -8.72 -13.74
CA THR A 268 21.17 -9.19 -14.89
C THR A 268 20.17 -10.25 -14.45
N ILE A 269 18.88 -10.05 -14.72
CA ILE A 269 17.87 -11.10 -14.63
C ILE A 269 17.85 -11.80 -15.98
N THR A 270 18.28 -13.04 -16.04
CA THR A 270 18.12 -13.93 -17.19
C THR A 270 17.31 -15.16 -16.74
N ASP A 271 16.25 -15.47 -17.47
CA ASP A 271 15.41 -16.67 -17.30
C ASP A 271 14.84 -16.91 -15.90
N GLY A 272 14.33 -15.86 -15.24
CA GLY A 272 13.71 -15.99 -13.92
C GLY A 272 14.67 -16.40 -12.80
N ARG A 273 15.98 -16.38 -13.05
CA ARG A 273 17.02 -16.63 -12.06
C ARG A 273 17.91 -15.40 -11.89
N ILE A 274 18.07 -14.96 -10.65
CA ILE A 274 18.99 -13.87 -10.30
C ILE A 274 20.39 -14.48 -10.19
N PHE A 275 21.29 -14.18 -11.11
CA PHE A 275 22.70 -14.53 -10.99
C PHE A 275 23.44 -13.47 -10.18
N ILE A 276 24.06 -13.92 -9.09
CA ILE A 276 24.99 -13.13 -8.29
C ILE A 276 26.36 -13.24 -8.98
N GLY A 277 26.68 -12.32 -9.87
CA GLY A 277 28.02 -12.18 -10.40
C GLY A 277 28.93 -11.57 -9.34
N GLY A 278 30.08 -12.23 -9.09
CA GLY A 278 31.12 -11.80 -8.19
C GLY A 278 31.85 -10.54 -8.67
#